data_f4539e033d8525c2a35cd5c8769a6459
#
_entry.id   f4539e033d8525c2a35cd5c8769a6459
#
_cell.length_a   1.000
_cell.length_b   1.000
_cell.length_c   1.000
_cell.angle_alpha   90.00
_cell.angle_beta   90.00
_cell.angle_gamma   90.00
#
_symmetry.space_group_name_H-M   'P 1'
#
loop_
_entity.id
_entity.type
_entity.pdbx_description
1 polymer ?
#
loop_
_entity_poly.entity_id
_entity_poly.type
_entity_poly.pdbx_seq_one_letter_code
_entity_poly.pdbx_strand_id
1 'polypeptide(L)'
;LFQENSYSIVLKSRQLGISTLSAGYSLWMMLFNEDKNILCIATKQETAKNMVTKVKFMYDSLPSWLKEQQKPSEDNKLTLRLRNGSQIKATSASSDAGRSEAVSLLIIDEAAFINNIGEIWASAQQTLATGGGCIALSTPYGTGNWFHKTWVAAELGDNSFLPIRLPWEVHPERDQSWRDQQDSDLGKRMAAQECDCDFSTSGDTVFYPENIGYYEKEHIREPLEKRGIDQNLWVWEPVDYSKDYLVVADVARGDGKDSSTLHVIDVETFTQVAEYKGQMGTKDFGNLLVGVATEYNNALLAPENSSIGWSTIQTILDRGYQNLYHSPKGNGMSVDNYFDPYMDYSKMTPGFTMASNTRPISIGKFQEAVRDKGVIFRSIRLLEEMKVFIWRNGRAEAQTGYND
;
A
#
# COMPACT_ATOMS: atom_id res chain seq x y z
N LEU A 1 7.91 24.09 -16.84
CA LEU A 1 7.53 23.34 -15.64
C LEU A 1 8.76 22.72 -14.95
N PHE A 2 9.47 21.77 -15.58
CA PHE A 2 10.63 21.11 -14.93
C PHE A 2 11.80 22.06 -14.62
N GLN A 3 11.95 23.14 -15.38
CA GLN A 3 12.98 24.13 -15.14
C GLN A 3 12.63 25.08 -13.97
N GLU A 4 11.36 25.34 -13.77
CA GLU A 4 10.86 26.27 -12.74
C GLU A 4 10.60 25.58 -11.40
N ASN A 5 10.41 24.26 -11.40
CA ASN A 5 10.08 23.48 -10.22
C ASN A 5 11.11 22.37 -10.02
N SER A 6 11.85 22.45 -8.93
CA SER A 6 12.90 21.48 -8.62
C SER A 6 12.34 20.06 -8.41
N TYR A 7 11.13 19.93 -7.90
CA TYR A 7 10.50 18.64 -7.64
C TYR A 7 9.16 18.55 -8.39
N SER A 8 8.99 17.54 -9.21
CA SER A 8 7.75 17.26 -9.93
C SER A 8 7.34 15.82 -9.77
N ILE A 9 6.05 15.58 -9.46
CA ILE A 9 5.44 14.26 -9.44
C ILE A 9 4.39 14.18 -10.54
N VAL A 10 4.54 13.22 -11.47
CA VAL A 10 3.72 13.11 -12.67
C VAL A 10 2.90 11.83 -12.63
N LEU A 11 1.62 11.97 -12.36
CA LEU A 11 0.63 10.91 -12.47
C LEU A 11 0.08 10.91 -13.89
N LYS A 12 0.34 9.85 -14.63
CA LYS A 12 0.10 9.85 -16.08
C LYS A 12 -0.61 8.60 -16.58
N SER A 13 -1.37 8.73 -17.64
CA SER A 13 -1.76 7.62 -18.50
C SER A 13 -0.54 7.04 -19.22
N ARG A 14 -0.63 5.79 -19.63
CA ARG A 14 0.41 5.13 -20.40
C ARG A 14 0.62 5.78 -21.77
N GLN A 15 1.86 5.76 -22.26
CA GLN A 15 2.25 6.20 -23.60
C GLN A 15 1.96 7.69 -23.93
N LEU A 16 2.00 8.58 -22.95
CA LEU A 16 1.90 10.05 -23.17
C LEU A 16 3.24 10.73 -23.50
N GLY A 17 4.32 9.95 -23.66
CA GLY A 17 5.62 10.52 -24.05
C GLY A 17 6.42 11.20 -22.93
N ILE A 18 5.96 11.16 -21.68
CA ILE A 18 6.60 11.88 -20.55
C ILE A 18 8.02 11.38 -20.26
N SER A 19 8.28 10.08 -20.36
CA SER A 19 9.66 9.54 -20.24
C SER A 19 10.55 10.07 -21.39
N THR A 20 9.99 10.32 -22.58
CA THR A 20 10.70 10.92 -23.71
C THR A 20 10.97 12.42 -23.45
N LEU A 21 9.99 13.14 -22.93
CA LEU A 21 10.17 14.54 -22.52
C LEU A 21 11.25 14.67 -21.43
N SER A 22 11.25 13.78 -20.43
CA SER A 22 12.28 13.74 -19.38
C SER A 22 13.68 13.45 -19.94
N ALA A 23 13.78 12.59 -20.95
CA ALA A 23 15.04 12.33 -21.67
C ALA A 23 15.51 13.60 -22.44
N GLY A 24 14.60 14.30 -23.11
CA GLY A 24 14.90 15.57 -23.79
C GLY A 24 15.36 16.66 -22.84
N TYR A 25 14.70 16.78 -21.69
CA TYR A 25 15.11 17.72 -20.63
C TYR A 25 16.49 17.37 -20.06
N SER A 26 16.77 16.08 -19.86
CA SER A 26 18.08 15.60 -19.44
C SER A 26 19.18 15.99 -20.44
N LEU A 27 18.93 15.75 -21.73
CA LEU A 27 19.87 16.12 -22.78
C LEU A 27 20.10 17.62 -22.82
N TRP A 28 19.04 18.42 -22.75
CA TRP A 28 19.14 19.88 -22.69
C TRP A 28 20.01 20.32 -21.49
N MET A 29 19.76 19.77 -20.31
CA MET A 29 20.55 20.09 -19.11
C MET A 29 22.02 19.75 -19.31
N MET A 30 22.34 18.59 -19.91
CA MET A 30 23.71 18.14 -20.16
C MET A 30 24.44 19.00 -21.19
N LEU A 31 23.74 19.49 -22.24
CA LEU A 31 24.34 20.25 -23.32
C LEU A 31 24.66 21.69 -22.92
N PHE A 32 23.77 22.31 -22.16
CA PHE A 32 23.81 23.75 -21.89
C PHE A 32 24.29 24.11 -20.47
N ASN A 33 24.67 23.10 -19.67
CA ASN A 33 25.26 23.33 -18.36
C ASN A 33 26.46 22.39 -18.17
N GLU A 34 27.41 22.78 -17.33
CA GLU A 34 28.58 21.99 -16.98
C GLU A 34 28.33 21.15 -15.71
N ASP A 35 29.03 20.02 -15.62
CA ASP A 35 29.06 19.15 -14.44
C ASP A 35 27.69 18.70 -13.90
N LYS A 36 26.71 18.53 -14.78
CA LYS A 36 25.39 18.01 -14.39
C LYS A 36 25.40 16.50 -14.33
N ASN A 37 25.03 15.99 -13.16
CA ASN A 37 24.92 14.57 -12.91
C ASN A 37 23.45 14.18 -12.84
N ILE A 38 22.97 13.40 -13.82
CA ILE A 38 21.58 12.95 -13.94
C ILE A 38 21.54 11.46 -13.62
N LEU A 39 20.70 11.07 -12.66
CA LEU A 39 20.51 9.70 -12.26
C LEU A 39 19.09 9.27 -12.66
N CYS A 40 18.98 8.17 -13.42
CA CYS A 40 17.71 7.55 -13.76
C CYS A 40 17.55 6.23 -13.02
N ILE A 41 16.46 6.10 -12.25
CA ILE A 41 16.08 4.91 -11.50
C ILE A 41 14.75 4.38 -12.06
N ALA A 42 14.64 3.06 -12.23
CA ALA A 42 13.40 2.38 -12.59
C ALA A 42 13.32 1.03 -11.87
N THR A 43 12.17 0.36 -11.97
CA THR A 43 11.92 -0.98 -11.40
C THR A 43 12.98 -2.00 -11.79
N LYS A 44 13.42 -1.96 -13.05
CA LYS A 44 14.46 -2.84 -13.60
C LYS A 44 15.53 -2.00 -14.30
N GLN A 45 16.79 -2.47 -14.24
CA GLN A 45 17.91 -1.82 -14.93
C GLN A 45 17.64 -1.64 -16.44
N GLU A 46 16.96 -2.60 -17.07
CA GLU A 46 16.63 -2.51 -18.51
C GLU A 46 15.67 -1.33 -18.80
N THR A 47 14.71 -1.07 -17.92
CA THR A 47 13.81 0.09 -18.05
C THR A 47 14.58 1.40 -17.88
N ALA A 48 15.46 1.50 -16.88
CA ALA A 48 16.32 2.67 -16.69
C ALA A 48 17.27 2.90 -17.87
N LYS A 49 17.83 1.85 -18.44
CA LYS A 49 18.68 1.89 -19.63
C LYS A 49 17.94 2.47 -20.84
N ASN A 50 16.63 2.21 -21.01
CA ASN A 50 15.83 2.77 -22.08
C ASN A 50 15.81 4.31 -22.03
N MET A 51 15.89 4.93 -20.84
CA MET A 51 16.01 6.38 -20.70
C MET A 51 17.33 6.88 -21.30
N VAL A 52 18.46 6.25 -20.98
CA VAL A 52 19.77 6.58 -21.54
C VAL A 52 19.78 6.38 -23.06
N THR A 53 19.14 5.31 -23.56
CA THR A 53 19.01 5.06 -25.00
C THR A 53 18.25 6.19 -25.71
N LYS A 54 17.16 6.70 -25.11
CA LYS A 54 16.41 7.84 -25.66
C LYS A 54 17.28 9.10 -25.70
N VAL A 55 18.03 9.40 -24.65
CA VAL A 55 18.94 10.53 -24.60
C VAL A 55 20.00 10.43 -25.70
N LYS A 56 20.59 9.24 -25.91
CA LYS A 56 21.56 9.00 -26.97
C LYS A 56 20.96 9.19 -28.37
N PHE A 57 19.79 8.61 -28.62
CA PHE A 57 19.08 8.81 -29.88
C PHE A 57 18.84 10.28 -30.21
N MET A 58 18.41 11.07 -29.18
CA MET A 58 18.23 12.49 -29.33
C MET A 58 19.56 13.21 -29.58
N TYR A 59 20.63 12.84 -28.84
CA TYR A 59 21.97 13.37 -29.03
C TYR A 59 22.47 13.11 -30.46
N ASP A 60 22.32 11.88 -30.95
CA ASP A 60 22.75 11.50 -32.31
C ASP A 60 22.00 12.27 -33.41
N SER A 61 20.77 12.70 -33.13
CA SER A 61 19.92 13.49 -34.03
C SER A 61 20.25 15.00 -34.01
N LEU A 62 21.16 15.45 -33.14
CA LEU A 62 21.54 16.87 -33.06
C LEU A 62 22.37 17.31 -34.31
N PRO A 63 22.32 18.61 -34.68
CA PRO A 63 23.19 19.18 -35.70
C PRO A 63 24.68 18.96 -35.37
N SER A 64 25.49 18.75 -36.41
CA SER A 64 26.93 18.45 -36.28
C SER A 64 27.67 19.47 -35.43
N TRP A 65 27.38 20.77 -35.63
CA TRP A 65 28.03 21.86 -34.92
C TRP A 65 27.83 21.78 -33.38
N LEU A 66 26.63 21.35 -32.95
CA LEU A 66 26.34 21.21 -31.53
C LEU A 66 27.01 19.94 -30.93
N LYS A 67 27.03 18.84 -31.69
CA LYS A 67 27.74 17.61 -31.30
C LYS A 67 29.24 17.81 -31.18
N GLU A 68 29.83 18.61 -32.04
CA GLU A 68 31.27 18.92 -32.01
C GLU A 68 31.67 19.70 -30.76
N GLN A 69 30.80 20.59 -30.27
CA GLN A 69 31.04 21.31 -29.00
C GLN A 69 30.98 20.45 -27.78
N GLN A 70 30.09 19.46 -27.77
CA GLN A 70 29.81 18.62 -26.61
C GLN A 70 29.97 17.13 -26.96
N LYS A 71 31.18 16.71 -27.31
CA LYS A 71 31.49 15.32 -27.67
C LYS A 71 31.37 14.41 -26.45
N PRO A 72 30.92 13.14 -26.64
CA PRO A 72 30.96 12.14 -25.59
C PRO A 72 32.40 11.85 -25.15
N SER A 73 32.59 11.76 -23.84
CA SER A 73 33.81 11.24 -23.20
C SER A 73 33.62 9.81 -22.73
N GLU A 74 32.39 9.42 -22.44
CA GLU A 74 32.01 8.05 -22.14
C GLU A 74 30.66 7.74 -22.78
N ASP A 75 30.55 6.63 -23.50
CA ASP A 75 29.34 6.16 -24.14
C ASP A 75 29.25 4.65 -24.01
N ASN A 76 28.47 4.19 -23.04
CA ASN A 76 28.20 2.77 -22.81
C ASN A 76 26.69 2.52 -22.57
N LYS A 77 26.27 1.27 -22.41
CA LYS A 77 24.82 0.93 -22.33
C LYS A 77 24.06 1.63 -21.21
N LEU A 78 24.73 2.04 -20.13
CA LEU A 78 24.13 2.59 -18.92
C LEU A 78 24.48 4.04 -18.69
N THR A 79 25.45 4.59 -19.42
CA THR A 79 26.00 5.94 -19.20
C THR A 79 26.22 6.65 -20.53
N LEU A 80 25.90 7.93 -20.54
CA LEU A 80 26.40 8.89 -21.50
C LEU A 80 27.01 10.05 -20.73
N ARG A 81 28.33 10.32 -20.96
CA ARG A 81 29.05 11.44 -20.37
C ARG A 81 29.60 12.34 -21.47
N LEU A 82 29.42 13.63 -21.35
CA LEU A 82 29.96 14.64 -22.25
C LEU A 82 31.29 15.19 -21.74
N ARG A 83 32.05 15.87 -22.61
CA ARG A 83 33.35 16.46 -22.25
C ARG A 83 33.24 17.60 -21.26
N ASN A 84 32.10 18.28 -21.16
CA ASN A 84 31.81 19.32 -20.16
C ASN A 84 31.54 18.77 -18.75
N GLY A 85 31.80 17.48 -18.49
CA GLY A 85 31.58 16.83 -17.22
C GLY A 85 30.16 16.31 -16.97
N SER A 86 29.18 16.78 -17.73
CA SER A 86 27.77 16.38 -17.57
C SER A 86 27.54 14.94 -17.99
N GLN A 87 26.69 14.22 -17.25
CA GLN A 87 26.41 12.81 -17.51
C GLN A 87 24.99 12.41 -17.15
N ILE A 88 24.48 11.36 -17.79
CA ILE A 88 23.31 10.61 -17.37
C ILE A 88 23.69 9.15 -17.13
N LYS A 89 23.25 8.60 -16.00
CA LYS A 89 23.43 7.20 -15.61
C LYS A 89 22.11 6.51 -15.33
N ALA A 90 21.98 5.26 -15.78
CA ALA A 90 20.87 4.39 -15.45
C ALA A 90 21.28 3.40 -14.36
N THR A 91 20.44 3.24 -13.35
CA THR A 91 20.61 2.24 -12.29
C THR A 91 19.29 1.55 -11.97
N SER A 92 19.37 0.35 -11.44
CA SER A 92 18.21 -0.31 -10.85
C SER A 92 17.88 0.28 -9.48
N ALA A 93 16.65 0.11 -9.05
CA ALA A 93 16.20 0.48 -7.72
C ALA A 93 16.91 -0.38 -6.66
N SER A 94 17.99 0.14 -6.08
CA SER A 94 18.71 -0.44 -4.95
C SER A 94 18.84 0.60 -3.83
N SER A 95 18.99 0.15 -2.58
CA SER A 95 19.11 1.04 -1.42
C SER A 95 20.31 2.00 -1.50
N ASP A 96 21.32 1.66 -2.30
CA ASP A 96 22.52 2.47 -2.50
C ASP A 96 22.45 3.38 -3.73
N ALA A 97 21.33 3.31 -4.48
CA ALA A 97 21.12 4.17 -5.62
C ALA A 97 21.05 5.64 -5.16
N GLY A 98 21.98 6.46 -5.61
CA GLY A 98 22.04 7.89 -5.30
C GLY A 98 22.95 8.28 -4.11
N ARG A 99 23.60 7.35 -3.42
CA ARG A 99 24.49 7.68 -2.27
C ARG A 99 25.89 8.14 -2.65
N SER A 100 26.36 7.80 -3.84
CA SER A 100 27.79 7.91 -4.18
C SER A 100 28.21 9.20 -4.88
N GLU A 101 27.29 10.01 -5.39
CA GLU A 101 27.60 11.23 -6.15
C GLU A 101 26.53 12.31 -5.92
N ALA A 102 26.91 13.58 -5.95
CA ALA A 102 25.97 14.69 -5.96
C ALA A 102 25.09 14.60 -7.24
N VAL A 103 23.78 14.60 -7.08
CA VAL A 103 22.82 14.45 -8.18
C VAL A 103 22.19 15.80 -8.51
N SER A 104 22.31 16.23 -9.76
CA SER A 104 21.68 17.46 -10.25
C SER A 104 20.22 17.25 -10.63
N LEU A 105 19.89 16.05 -11.12
CA LEU A 105 18.52 15.64 -11.46
C LEU A 105 18.35 14.14 -11.21
N LEU A 106 17.36 13.78 -10.41
CA LEU A 106 16.92 12.41 -10.21
C LEU A 106 15.64 12.19 -11.04
N ILE A 107 15.64 11.17 -11.89
CA ILE A 107 14.45 10.71 -12.61
C ILE A 107 14.07 9.34 -12.07
N ILE A 108 12.83 9.21 -11.57
CA ILE A 108 12.28 7.97 -11.07
C ILE A 108 11.15 7.56 -12.02
N ASP A 109 11.41 6.63 -12.91
CA ASP A 109 10.41 6.13 -13.86
C ASP A 109 9.68 4.91 -13.27
N GLU A 110 8.37 4.85 -13.47
CA GLU A 110 7.47 3.85 -12.90
C GLU A 110 7.54 3.81 -11.36
N ALA A 111 7.59 4.99 -10.72
CA ALA A 111 7.83 5.14 -9.29
C ALA A 111 6.83 4.38 -8.39
N ALA A 112 5.55 4.25 -8.79
CA ALA A 112 4.54 3.51 -8.04
C ALA A 112 4.82 2.00 -7.94
N PHE A 113 5.62 1.45 -8.86
CA PHE A 113 5.96 0.02 -8.93
C PHE A 113 7.29 -0.34 -8.25
N ILE A 114 7.99 0.62 -7.67
CA ILE A 114 9.26 0.38 -6.97
C ILE A 114 8.98 0.14 -5.48
N ASN A 115 9.18 -1.10 -5.02
CA ASN A 115 8.81 -1.51 -3.66
C ASN A 115 9.56 -0.75 -2.55
N ASN A 116 10.85 -0.47 -2.71
CA ASN A 116 11.70 0.17 -1.71
C ASN A 116 11.97 1.66 -2.01
N ILE A 117 11.11 2.30 -2.78
CA ILE A 117 11.32 3.69 -3.22
C ILE A 117 11.42 4.68 -2.06
N GLY A 118 10.75 4.45 -0.93
CA GLY A 118 10.84 5.30 0.25
C GLY A 118 12.26 5.37 0.83
N GLU A 119 12.98 4.25 0.87
CA GLU A 119 14.38 4.19 1.32
C GLU A 119 15.31 4.87 0.31
N ILE A 120 15.09 4.62 -0.98
CA ILE A 120 15.83 5.25 -2.08
C ILE A 120 15.64 6.76 -2.04
N TRP A 121 14.40 7.22 -1.86
CA TRP A 121 14.08 8.64 -1.75
C TRP A 121 14.75 9.30 -0.55
N ALA A 122 14.66 8.70 0.64
CA ALA A 122 15.31 9.21 1.85
C ALA A 122 16.83 9.35 1.67
N SER A 123 17.44 8.40 0.96
CA SER A 123 18.87 8.44 0.62
C SER A 123 19.19 9.51 -0.42
N ALA A 124 18.41 9.59 -1.50
CA ALA A 124 18.63 10.51 -2.60
C ALA A 124 18.35 11.98 -2.23
N GLN A 125 17.38 12.22 -1.36
CA GLN A 125 17.01 13.56 -0.91
C GLN A 125 18.21 14.31 -0.30
N GLN A 126 19.08 13.63 0.41
CA GLN A 126 20.29 14.24 0.97
C GLN A 126 21.28 14.69 -0.10
N THR A 127 21.41 13.93 -1.20
CA THR A 127 22.29 14.29 -2.33
C THR A 127 21.69 15.38 -3.22
N LEU A 128 20.36 15.56 -3.21
CA LEU A 128 19.65 16.63 -3.91
C LEU A 128 19.66 17.95 -3.12
N ALA A 129 19.95 17.93 -1.82
CA ALA A 129 19.93 19.12 -0.94
C ALA A 129 20.90 20.24 -1.39
N THR A 130 21.87 19.95 -2.25
CA THR A 130 22.80 20.91 -2.82
C THR A 130 22.24 21.68 -4.05
N GLY A 131 20.92 21.62 -4.28
CA GLY A 131 20.26 22.31 -5.40
C GLY A 131 19.86 21.39 -6.57
N GLY A 132 19.81 20.08 -6.34
CA GLY A 132 19.31 19.11 -7.30
C GLY A 132 17.78 19.08 -7.37
N GLY A 133 17.22 18.50 -8.46
CA GLY A 133 15.79 18.31 -8.67
C GLY A 133 15.39 16.85 -8.80
N CYS A 134 14.07 16.58 -8.77
CA CYS A 134 13.50 15.24 -8.96
C CYS A 134 12.29 15.28 -9.88
N ILE A 135 12.21 14.33 -10.81
CA ILE A 135 11.03 14.03 -11.62
C ILE A 135 10.63 12.59 -11.32
N ALA A 136 9.56 12.41 -10.51
CA ALA A 136 8.95 11.11 -10.27
C ALA A 136 7.75 10.94 -11.19
N LEU A 137 7.71 9.89 -12.01
CA LEU A 137 6.61 9.67 -12.95
C LEU A 137 6.14 8.22 -12.89
N SER A 138 4.81 8.02 -12.97
CA SER A 138 4.18 6.70 -12.96
C SER A 138 2.75 6.73 -13.46
N THR A 139 2.22 5.57 -13.92
CA THR A 139 0.80 5.25 -13.82
C THR A 139 0.50 4.92 -12.35
N PRO A 140 -0.77 5.02 -11.89
CA PRO A 140 -1.12 4.63 -10.53
C PRO A 140 -0.95 3.12 -10.31
N TYR A 141 -0.65 2.73 -9.07
CA TYR A 141 -0.57 1.33 -8.67
C TYR A 141 -1.09 1.15 -7.24
N GLY A 142 -2.41 1.21 -7.10
CA GLY A 142 -3.07 1.16 -5.80
C GLY A 142 -2.80 2.37 -4.92
N THR A 143 -3.41 2.37 -3.76
CA THR A 143 -3.25 3.38 -2.72
C THR A 143 -2.15 3.00 -1.74
N GLY A 144 -1.63 3.95 -0.96
CA GLY A 144 -0.73 3.71 0.17
C GLY A 144 0.75 3.53 -0.14
N ASN A 145 1.18 3.28 -1.38
CA ASN A 145 2.60 3.25 -1.74
C ASN A 145 3.23 4.66 -1.66
N TRP A 146 4.56 4.75 -1.75
CA TRP A 146 5.27 6.03 -1.66
C TRP A 146 4.79 7.04 -2.70
N PHE A 147 4.54 6.61 -3.95
CA PHE A 147 4.11 7.50 -5.02
C PHE A 147 2.73 8.10 -4.73
N HIS A 148 1.77 7.28 -4.27
CA HIS A 148 0.45 7.74 -3.85
C HIS A 148 0.52 8.72 -2.67
N LYS A 149 1.26 8.38 -1.59
CA LYS A 149 1.43 9.25 -0.42
C LYS A 149 2.06 10.59 -0.80
N THR A 150 3.10 10.55 -1.64
CA THR A 150 3.78 11.76 -2.11
C THR A 150 2.87 12.59 -3.02
N TRP A 151 2.03 11.94 -3.84
CA TRP A 151 1.03 12.59 -4.68
C TRP A 151 -0.02 13.33 -3.84
N VAL A 152 -0.65 12.64 -2.89
CA VAL A 152 -1.67 13.23 -2.01
C VAL A 152 -1.09 14.41 -1.21
N ALA A 153 0.09 14.26 -0.63
CA ALA A 153 0.76 15.34 0.07
C ALA A 153 1.09 16.52 -0.85
N ALA A 154 1.41 16.27 -2.13
CA ALA A 154 1.65 17.32 -3.11
C ALA A 154 0.35 18.08 -3.48
N GLU A 155 -0.77 17.36 -3.65
CA GLU A 155 -2.08 17.99 -3.89
C GLU A 155 -2.54 18.86 -2.71
N LEU A 156 -2.22 18.46 -1.48
CA LEU A 156 -2.51 19.22 -0.26
C LEU A 156 -1.52 20.38 -0.01
N GLY A 157 -0.40 20.42 -0.73
CA GLY A 157 0.67 21.40 -0.50
C GLY A 157 1.57 21.08 0.70
N ASP A 158 1.54 19.84 1.20
CA ASP A 158 2.29 19.39 2.38
C ASP A 158 3.73 18.97 2.04
N ASN A 159 4.11 18.95 0.78
CA ASN A 159 5.47 18.68 0.32
C ASN A 159 5.90 19.63 -0.81
N SER A 160 7.17 19.52 -1.24
CA SER A 160 7.75 20.40 -2.26
C SER A 160 7.50 19.92 -3.70
N PHE A 161 6.77 18.85 -3.92
CA PHE A 161 6.50 18.36 -5.26
C PHE A 161 5.36 19.14 -5.93
N LEU A 162 5.57 19.51 -7.21
CA LEU A 162 4.50 19.98 -8.07
C LEU A 162 3.73 18.76 -8.62
N PRO A 163 2.43 18.56 -8.30
CA PRO A 163 1.63 17.49 -8.84
C PRO A 163 1.19 17.82 -10.28
N ILE A 164 1.42 16.89 -11.21
CA ILE A 164 1.03 17.02 -12.61
C ILE A 164 0.22 15.78 -12.99
N ARG A 165 -1.10 15.94 -13.21
CA ARG A 165 -1.99 14.86 -13.61
C ARG A 165 -2.21 14.89 -15.12
N LEU A 166 -1.95 13.78 -15.80
CA LEU A 166 -2.06 13.62 -17.24
C LEU A 166 -2.87 12.35 -17.58
N PRO A 167 -4.20 12.38 -17.50
CA PRO A 167 -5.06 11.27 -17.89
C PRO A 167 -5.09 11.11 -19.42
N TRP A 168 -5.76 10.06 -19.91
CA TRP A 168 -5.76 9.71 -21.33
C TRP A 168 -6.33 10.82 -22.24
N GLU A 169 -7.27 11.61 -21.71
CA GLU A 169 -7.94 12.71 -22.44
C GLU A 169 -6.97 13.83 -22.90
N VAL A 170 -5.79 13.93 -22.28
CA VAL A 170 -4.77 14.91 -22.69
C VAL A 170 -4.14 14.54 -24.04
N HIS A 171 -4.29 13.29 -24.50
CA HIS A 171 -3.74 12.87 -25.78
C HIS A 171 -4.71 13.24 -26.91
N PRO A 172 -4.28 14.00 -27.92
CA PRO A 172 -5.17 14.57 -28.94
C PRO A 172 -5.85 13.51 -29.84
N GLU A 173 -5.30 12.31 -29.90
CA GLU A 173 -5.82 11.20 -30.74
C GLU A 173 -6.62 10.18 -29.94
N ARG A 174 -6.91 10.42 -28.63
CA ARG A 174 -7.67 9.51 -27.78
C ARG A 174 -9.03 10.12 -27.46
N ASP A 175 -10.07 9.40 -27.81
CA ASP A 175 -11.47 9.73 -27.54
C ASP A 175 -12.12 8.66 -26.64
N GLN A 176 -13.40 8.81 -26.35
CA GLN A 176 -14.15 7.86 -25.55
C GLN A 176 -14.19 6.48 -26.22
N SER A 177 -14.25 6.38 -27.54
CA SER A 177 -14.23 5.11 -28.25
C SER A 177 -12.91 4.36 -28.03
N TRP A 178 -11.79 5.09 -28.03
CA TRP A 178 -10.48 4.53 -27.65
C TRP A 178 -10.49 4.03 -26.20
N ARG A 179 -11.11 4.79 -25.28
CA ARG A 179 -11.16 4.40 -23.86
C ARG A 179 -12.03 3.16 -23.65
N ASP A 180 -13.19 3.07 -24.32
CA ASP A 180 -14.09 1.92 -24.29
C ASP A 180 -13.41 0.65 -24.85
N GLN A 181 -12.57 0.83 -25.88
CA GLN A 181 -11.74 -0.26 -26.41
C GLN A 181 -10.74 -0.77 -25.38
N GLN A 182 -10.11 0.14 -24.60
CA GLN A 182 -9.22 -0.27 -23.51
C GLN A 182 -9.96 -1.08 -22.43
N ASP A 183 -11.22 -0.73 -22.12
CA ASP A 183 -12.05 -1.54 -21.20
C ASP A 183 -12.30 -2.94 -21.72
N SER A 184 -12.51 -3.07 -23.03
CA SER A 184 -12.74 -4.38 -23.70
C SER A 184 -11.47 -5.23 -23.73
N ASP A 185 -10.32 -4.61 -24.02
CA ASP A 185 -9.05 -5.31 -24.24
C ASP A 185 -8.33 -5.68 -22.93
N LEU A 186 -8.37 -4.80 -21.92
CA LEU A 186 -7.65 -4.93 -20.66
C LEU A 186 -8.54 -5.30 -19.46
N GLY A 187 -9.85 -5.11 -19.62
CA GLY A 187 -10.81 -5.08 -18.51
C GLY A 187 -10.80 -3.74 -17.78
N LYS A 188 -11.95 -3.32 -17.23
CA LYS A 188 -12.19 -2.00 -16.64
C LYS A 188 -11.14 -1.57 -15.62
N ARG A 189 -10.73 -2.50 -14.74
CA ARG A 189 -9.74 -2.22 -13.68
C ARG A 189 -8.36 -1.86 -14.25
N MET A 190 -7.84 -2.69 -15.16
CA MET A 190 -6.53 -2.46 -15.76
C MET A 190 -6.56 -1.21 -16.65
N ALA A 191 -7.64 -0.99 -17.37
CA ALA A 191 -7.81 0.20 -18.19
C ALA A 191 -7.87 1.47 -17.31
N ALA A 192 -8.56 1.45 -16.18
CA ALA A 192 -8.55 2.56 -15.23
C ALA A 192 -7.14 2.86 -14.68
N GLN A 193 -6.38 1.82 -14.31
CA GLN A 193 -4.99 1.97 -13.88
C GLN A 193 -4.11 2.60 -14.97
N GLU A 194 -4.20 2.10 -16.20
CA GLU A 194 -3.28 2.49 -17.28
C GLU A 194 -3.70 3.79 -17.99
N CYS A 195 -4.97 4.21 -17.87
CA CYS A 195 -5.53 5.32 -18.61
C CYS A 195 -5.99 6.49 -17.73
N ASP A 196 -6.75 6.24 -16.65
CA ASP A 196 -7.55 7.28 -15.99
C ASP A 196 -6.81 8.04 -14.89
N CYS A 197 -5.59 7.63 -14.52
CA CYS A 197 -4.88 8.19 -13.38
C CYS A 197 -5.65 8.04 -12.06
N ASP A 198 -6.31 6.90 -11.86
CA ASP A 198 -7.09 6.60 -10.67
C ASP A 198 -6.36 5.59 -9.80
N PHE A 199 -5.98 6.01 -8.59
CA PHE A 199 -5.34 5.14 -7.61
C PHE A 199 -6.29 4.13 -7.00
N SER A 200 -7.55 4.48 -6.83
CA SER A 200 -8.53 3.66 -6.11
C SER A 200 -8.92 2.40 -6.89
N THR A 201 -8.95 2.46 -8.21
CA THR A 201 -9.26 1.32 -9.08
C THR A 201 -8.03 0.52 -9.51
N SER A 202 -6.83 1.01 -9.20
CA SER A 202 -5.57 0.38 -9.59
C SER A 202 -4.99 -0.52 -8.49
N GLY A 203 -4.13 -1.48 -8.86
CA GLY A 203 -3.45 -2.38 -7.94
C GLY A 203 -4.21 -3.68 -7.65
N ASP A 204 -3.53 -4.64 -7.00
CA ASP A 204 -4.06 -5.96 -6.66
C ASP A 204 -4.73 -5.97 -5.28
N THR A 205 -5.69 -5.05 -5.04
CA THR A 205 -6.41 -4.99 -3.77
C THR A 205 -7.27 -6.23 -3.55
N VAL A 206 -7.29 -6.74 -2.32
CA VAL A 206 -8.16 -7.86 -1.92
C VAL A 206 -9.62 -7.43 -1.98
N PHE A 207 -9.92 -6.21 -1.53
CA PHE A 207 -11.28 -5.67 -1.55
C PHE A 207 -11.46 -4.71 -2.72
N TYR A 208 -12.58 -4.83 -3.43
CA TYR A 208 -12.87 -3.97 -4.57
C TYR A 208 -13.20 -2.54 -4.13
N PRO A 209 -12.66 -1.52 -4.81
CA PRO A 209 -12.88 -0.11 -4.45
C PRO A 209 -14.35 0.31 -4.37
N GLU A 210 -15.20 -0.23 -5.24
CA GLU A 210 -16.64 0.02 -5.20
C GLU A 210 -17.30 -0.47 -3.92
N ASN A 211 -16.83 -1.61 -3.37
CA ASN A 211 -17.32 -2.11 -2.09
C ASN A 211 -16.83 -1.23 -0.95
N ILE A 212 -15.55 -0.84 -0.97
CA ILE A 212 -14.98 0.09 0.01
C ILE A 212 -15.73 1.41 0.01
N GLY A 213 -15.99 2.01 -1.17
CA GLY A 213 -16.77 3.24 -1.31
C GLY A 213 -18.20 3.12 -0.80
N TYR A 214 -18.84 1.96 -0.97
CA TYR A 214 -20.14 1.69 -0.38
C TYR A 214 -20.10 1.74 1.15
N TYR A 215 -19.15 1.02 1.78
CA TYR A 215 -19.01 1.00 3.23
C TYR A 215 -18.68 2.39 3.80
N GLU A 216 -17.80 3.12 3.14
CA GLU A 216 -17.39 4.47 3.54
C GLU A 216 -18.59 5.42 3.60
N LYS A 217 -19.46 5.34 2.62
CA LYS A 217 -20.63 6.22 2.52
C LYS A 217 -21.79 5.79 3.43
N GLU A 218 -22.09 4.48 3.51
CA GLU A 218 -23.33 4.02 4.12
C GLU A 218 -23.15 3.58 5.59
N HIS A 219 -21.94 3.14 5.99
CA HIS A 219 -21.77 2.43 7.26
C HIS A 219 -20.72 3.03 8.21
N ILE A 220 -19.68 3.69 7.67
CA ILE A 220 -18.66 4.32 8.53
C ILE A 220 -19.26 5.50 9.28
N ARG A 221 -19.00 5.54 10.58
CA ARG A 221 -19.48 6.62 11.45
C ARG A 221 -18.60 6.75 12.71
N GLU A 222 -18.63 7.93 13.30
CA GLU A 222 -17.96 8.16 14.59
C GLU A 222 -18.55 7.25 15.67
N PRO A 223 -17.72 6.72 16.60
CA PRO A 223 -18.20 5.95 17.73
C PRO A 223 -19.01 6.84 18.69
N LEU A 224 -19.98 6.23 19.35
CA LEU A 224 -20.75 6.89 20.42
C LEU A 224 -19.86 7.20 21.63
N GLU A 225 -18.88 6.33 21.89
CA GLU A 225 -18.00 6.43 23.03
C GLU A 225 -16.58 5.95 22.65
N LYS A 226 -15.57 6.65 23.19
CA LYS A 226 -14.16 6.23 23.12
C LYS A 226 -13.69 6.01 24.57
N ARG A 227 -13.21 4.80 24.87
CA ARG A 227 -12.84 4.35 26.20
C ARG A 227 -11.35 4.05 26.36
N GLY A 228 -10.90 3.98 27.59
CA GLY A 228 -9.49 3.75 27.93
C GLY A 228 -8.71 5.07 28.06
N ILE A 229 -7.52 4.98 28.66
CA ILE A 229 -6.62 6.13 28.84
C ILE A 229 -6.16 6.66 27.47
N ASP A 230 -5.96 5.74 26.54
CA ASP A 230 -5.52 5.99 25.15
C ASP A 230 -6.68 6.30 24.20
N GLN A 231 -7.95 6.25 24.67
CA GLN A 231 -9.16 6.45 23.86
C GLN A 231 -9.29 5.48 22.66
N ASN A 232 -8.68 4.30 22.74
CA ASN A 232 -8.53 3.36 21.63
C ASN A 232 -9.61 2.28 21.56
N LEU A 233 -10.41 2.11 22.64
CA LEU A 233 -11.62 1.26 22.59
C LEU A 233 -12.81 2.12 22.14
N TRP A 234 -13.23 1.91 20.88
CA TRP A 234 -14.34 2.60 20.25
C TRP A 234 -15.61 1.77 20.32
N VAL A 235 -16.70 2.36 20.78
CA VAL A 235 -18.00 1.71 20.96
C VAL A 235 -19.05 2.45 20.13
N TRP A 236 -19.70 1.75 19.21
CA TRP A 236 -20.80 2.26 18.39
C TRP A 236 -22.17 1.87 18.92
N GLU A 237 -22.26 0.70 19.54
CA GLU A 237 -23.50 0.20 20.10
C GLU A 237 -23.22 -0.38 21.50
N PRO A 238 -23.99 0.05 22.52
CA PRO A 238 -23.88 -0.53 23.86
C PRO A 238 -24.36 -1.99 23.83
N VAL A 239 -23.97 -2.77 24.85
CA VAL A 239 -24.41 -4.16 24.98
C VAL A 239 -25.93 -4.25 25.09
N ASP A 240 -26.49 -5.19 24.36
CA ASP A 240 -27.87 -5.68 24.51
C ASP A 240 -27.80 -7.13 25.01
N TYR A 241 -28.21 -7.36 26.25
CA TYR A 241 -28.13 -8.69 26.88
C TYR A 241 -29.11 -9.73 26.29
N SER A 242 -29.96 -9.35 25.33
CA SER A 242 -30.79 -10.29 24.56
C SER A 242 -30.08 -10.86 23.34
N LYS A 243 -28.89 -10.35 23.00
CA LYS A 243 -28.11 -10.72 21.82
C LYS A 243 -26.87 -11.52 22.15
N ASP A 244 -26.42 -12.28 21.16
CA ASP A 244 -25.13 -12.98 21.21
C ASP A 244 -24.07 -12.17 20.45
N TYR A 245 -22.83 -12.20 20.98
CA TYR A 245 -21.70 -11.49 20.41
C TYR A 245 -20.51 -12.40 20.19
N LEU A 246 -19.70 -12.03 19.19
CA LEU A 246 -18.41 -12.61 18.89
C LEU A 246 -17.32 -11.55 19.08
N VAL A 247 -16.28 -11.88 19.84
CA VAL A 247 -15.07 -11.06 19.95
C VAL A 247 -13.94 -11.75 19.21
N VAL A 248 -13.49 -11.17 18.11
CA VAL A 248 -12.30 -11.61 17.37
C VAL A 248 -11.12 -10.72 17.70
N ALA A 249 -9.91 -11.29 17.80
CA ALA A 249 -8.74 -10.51 18.15
C ALA A 249 -7.49 -11.01 17.46
N ASP A 250 -6.70 -10.05 16.97
CA ASP A 250 -5.33 -10.23 16.51
C ASP A 250 -4.35 -9.66 17.54
N VAL A 251 -3.25 -10.38 17.77
CA VAL A 251 -2.35 -10.13 18.90
C VAL A 251 -0.96 -9.71 18.40
N ALA A 252 -0.58 -8.45 18.67
CA ALA A 252 0.78 -7.95 18.49
C ALA A 252 1.60 -8.00 19.79
N ARG A 253 2.93 -7.85 19.68
CA ARG A 253 3.83 -7.85 20.86
C ARG A 253 3.61 -6.68 21.80
N GLY A 254 3.16 -5.54 21.28
CA GLY A 254 3.00 -4.31 22.04
C GLY A 254 4.28 -3.48 22.23
N ASP A 255 5.41 -3.92 21.65
CA ASP A 255 6.73 -3.26 21.75
C ASP A 255 7.26 -2.75 20.38
N GLY A 256 6.49 -2.97 19.31
CA GLY A 256 6.85 -2.66 17.94
C GLY A 256 5.94 -1.63 17.28
N LYS A 257 5.92 -1.66 15.94
CA LYS A 257 5.02 -0.83 15.12
C LYS A 257 3.61 -1.43 15.00
N ASP A 258 3.46 -2.74 15.26
CA ASP A 258 2.21 -3.45 15.08
C ASP A 258 1.29 -3.24 16.27
N SER A 259 -0.01 -3.13 16.01
CA SER A 259 -1.05 -2.93 17.01
C SER A 259 -1.83 -4.21 17.26
N SER A 260 -2.18 -4.50 18.51
CA SER A 260 -3.21 -5.50 18.81
C SER A 260 -4.58 -4.92 18.50
N THR A 261 -5.45 -5.73 17.92
CA THR A 261 -6.82 -5.33 17.55
C THR A 261 -7.84 -6.31 18.08
N LEU A 262 -9.02 -5.82 18.43
CA LEU A 262 -10.22 -6.63 18.64
C LEU A 262 -11.43 -5.97 17.97
N HIS A 263 -12.36 -6.82 17.52
CA HIS A 263 -13.66 -6.40 17.04
C HIS A 263 -14.75 -7.16 17.77
N VAL A 264 -15.78 -6.45 18.22
CA VAL A 264 -17.00 -7.05 18.75
C VAL A 264 -18.06 -7.03 17.67
N ILE A 265 -18.62 -8.18 17.35
CA ILE A 265 -19.60 -8.39 16.29
C ILE A 265 -20.90 -8.88 16.89
N ASP A 266 -22.01 -8.23 16.64
CA ASP A 266 -23.36 -8.76 16.84
C ASP A 266 -23.57 -9.92 15.86
N VAL A 267 -23.81 -11.12 16.36
CA VAL A 267 -23.87 -12.35 15.56
C VAL A 267 -25.15 -12.43 14.73
N GLU A 268 -26.25 -11.79 15.15
CA GLU A 268 -27.52 -11.82 14.44
C GLU A 268 -27.47 -10.95 13.17
N THR A 269 -26.84 -9.78 13.28
CA THR A 269 -26.82 -8.79 12.19
C THR A 269 -25.46 -8.69 11.48
N PHE A 270 -24.46 -9.40 11.94
CA PHE A 270 -23.06 -9.28 11.51
C PHE A 270 -22.56 -7.83 11.54
N THR A 271 -22.97 -7.08 12.56
CA THR A 271 -22.63 -5.65 12.73
C THR A 271 -21.47 -5.52 13.74
N GLN A 272 -20.44 -4.76 13.35
CA GLN A 272 -19.39 -4.33 14.26
C GLN A 272 -19.96 -3.32 15.27
N VAL A 273 -19.92 -3.65 16.55
CA VAL A 273 -20.47 -2.83 17.64
C VAL A 273 -19.40 -2.16 18.50
N ALA A 274 -18.19 -2.75 18.56
CA ALA A 274 -17.04 -2.13 19.21
C ALA A 274 -15.72 -2.57 18.54
N GLU A 275 -14.65 -1.78 18.77
CA GLU A 275 -13.30 -2.03 18.27
C GLU A 275 -12.26 -1.47 19.22
N TYR A 276 -11.20 -2.21 19.46
CA TYR A 276 -9.96 -1.67 20.00
C TYR A 276 -8.83 -1.83 18.99
N LYS A 277 -7.98 -0.82 18.90
CA LYS A 277 -6.73 -0.87 18.14
C LYS A 277 -5.66 -0.07 18.88
N GLY A 278 -4.60 -0.73 19.31
CA GLY A 278 -3.55 -0.04 20.06
C GLY A 278 -2.36 -0.94 20.39
N GLN A 279 -1.31 -0.31 20.92
CA GLN A 279 -0.11 -1.01 21.39
C GLN A 279 -0.31 -1.37 22.88
N MET A 280 -0.38 -2.64 23.19
CA MET A 280 -0.59 -3.16 24.53
C MET A 280 0.18 -4.46 24.70
N GLY A 281 0.79 -4.68 25.86
CA GLY A 281 1.45 -5.94 26.17
C GLY A 281 0.46 -7.10 26.16
N THR A 282 0.89 -8.29 25.77
CA THR A 282 0.02 -9.47 25.57
C THR A 282 -0.82 -9.84 26.79
N LYS A 283 -0.28 -9.66 28.00
CA LYS A 283 -1.00 -9.92 29.25
C LYS A 283 -2.13 -8.90 29.49
N ASP A 284 -1.85 -7.62 29.28
CA ASP A 284 -2.84 -6.56 29.47
C ASP A 284 -3.92 -6.65 28.40
N PHE A 285 -3.54 -7.01 27.18
CA PHE A 285 -4.49 -7.27 26.11
C PHE A 285 -5.40 -8.46 26.41
N GLY A 286 -4.87 -9.55 27.00
CA GLY A 286 -5.67 -10.66 27.49
C GLY A 286 -6.69 -10.26 28.56
N ASN A 287 -6.31 -9.37 29.48
CA ASN A 287 -7.22 -8.80 30.47
C ASN A 287 -8.32 -7.94 29.81
N LEU A 288 -7.96 -7.12 28.83
CA LEU A 288 -8.91 -6.32 28.04
C LEU A 288 -9.92 -7.20 27.32
N LEU A 289 -9.44 -8.26 26.64
CA LEU A 289 -10.29 -9.22 25.92
C LEU A 289 -11.32 -9.87 26.83
N VAL A 290 -10.91 -10.36 28.01
CA VAL A 290 -11.83 -10.95 28.99
C VAL A 290 -12.84 -9.91 29.48
N GLY A 291 -12.39 -8.67 29.76
CA GLY A 291 -13.27 -7.59 30.19
C GLY A 291 -14.35 -7.26 29.16
N VAL A 292 -13.94 -7.03 27.90
CA VAL A 292 -14.86 -6.72 26.80
C VAL A 292 -15.80 -7.89 26.52
N ALA A 293 -15.28 -9.12 26.41
CA ALA A 293 -16.11 -10.28 26.15
C ALA A 293 -17.15 -10.54 27.26
N THR A 294 -16.78 -10.29 28.51
CA THR A 294 -17.70 -10.40 29.67
C THR A 294 -18.78 -9.32 29.60
N GLU A 295 -18.40 -8.08 29.30
CA GLU A 295 -19.34 -6.95 29.13
C GLU A 295 -20.36 -7.26 28.03
N TYR A 296 -19.90 -7.75 26.87
CA TYR A 296 -20.77 -8.11 25.76
C TYR A 296 -21.39 -9.50 25.94
N ASN A 297 -22.14 -9.67 27.01
CA ASN A 297 -22.97 -10.84 27.32
C ASN A 297 -22.19 -12.18 27.30
N ASN A 298 -20.96 -12.22 27.85
CA ASN A 298 -20.05 -13.36 27.77
C ASN A 298 -19.85 -13.87 26.35
N ALA A 299 -19.52 -12.95 25.43
CA ALA A 299 -19.32 -13.20 24.00
C ALA A 299 -18.41 -14.39 23.73
N LEU A 300 -18.61 -15.10 22.61
CA LEU A 300 -17.63 -16.05 22.12
C LEU A 300 -16.32 -15.33 21.82
N LEU A 301 -15.23 -15.69 22.52
CA LEU A 301 -13.93 -15.05 22.38
C LEU A 301 -13.00 -15.87 21.49
N ALA A 302 -12.59 -15.32 20.35
CA ALA A 302 -11.76 -15.98 19.33
C ALA A 302 -10.47 -15.20 19.05
N PRO A 303 -9.48 -15.20 19.96
CA PRO A 303 -8.16 -14.61 19.72
C PRO A 303 -7.34 -15.51 18.80
N GLU A 304 -6.47 -14.91 17.97
CA GLU A 304 -5.48 -15.67 17.22
C GLU A 304 -4.46 -16.34 18.14
N ASN A 305 -4.16 -17.63 17.90
CA ASN A 305 -3.28 -18.43 18.75
C ASN A 305 -1.89 -18.67 18.16
N SER A 306 -1.52 -17.98 17.10
CA SER A 306 -0.18 -18.10 16.51
C SER A 306 0.88 -17.47 17.42
N SER A 307 2.04 -18.10 17.54
CA SER A 307 3.28 -17.55 18.13
C SER A 307 3.09 -16.69 19.39
N ILE A 308 2.84 -15.40 19.21
CA ILE A 308 2.71 -14.39 20.27
C ILE A 308 1.35 -14.48 21.00
N GLY A 309 0.30 -14.87 20.28
CA GLY A 309 -1.06 -15.02 20.80
C GLY A 309 -1.18 -15.97 21.99
N TRP A 310 -0.27 -16.93 22.14
CA TRP A 310 -0.25 -17.87 23.26
C TRP A 310 -0.16 -17.21 24.63
N SER A 311 0.61 -16.13 24.77
CA SER A 311 0.70 -15.38 26.04
C SER A 311 -0.63 -14.73 26.42
N THR A 312 -1.33 -14.20 25.43
CA THR A 312 -2.69 -13.65 25.61
C THR A 312 -3.70 -14.74 25.98
N ILE A 313 -3.67 -15.87 25.27
CA ILE A 313 -4.53 -17.01 25.55
C ILE A 313 -4.29 -17.57 26.95
N GLN A 314 -3.04 -17.70 27.40
CA GLN A 314 -2.73 -18.11 28.75
C GLN A 314 -3.37 -17.19 29.78
N THR A 315 -3.32 -15.89 29.58
CA THR A 315 -3.99 -14.90 30.45
C THR A 315 -5.51 -15.09 30.48
N ILE A 316 -6.13 -15.37 29.34
CA ILE A 316 -7.58 -15.65 29.25
C ILE A 316 -7.95 -16.92 30.03
N LEU A 317 -7.15 -17.97 29.90
CA LEU A 317 -7.33 -19.23 30.65
C LEU A 317 -7.13 -19.04 32.14
N ASP A 318 -6.09 -18.30 32.56
CA ASP A 318 -5.82 -17.99 33.98
C ASP A 318 -6.94 -17.16 34.63
N ARG A 319 -7.64 -16.35 33.82
CA ARG A 319 -8.85 -15.61 34.22
C ARG A 319 -10.11 -16.49 34.30
N GLY A 320 -10.03 -17.75 33.85
CA GLY A 320 -11.14 -18.70 33.88
C GLY A 320 -12.28 -18.34 32.90
N TYR A 321 -12.01 -17.64 31.81
CA TYR A 321 -13.04 -17.32 30.82
C TYR A 321 -13.50 -18.60 30.09
N GLN A 322 -14.82 -18.89 30.15
CA GLN A 322 -15.36 -20.18 29.71
C GLN A 322 -15.72 -20.20 28.21
N ASN A 323 -16.23 -19.10 27.67
CA ASN A 323 -16.71 -19.03 26.28
C ASN A 323 -15.59 -18.71 25.30
N LEU A 324 -14.51 -19.51 25.36
CA LEU A 324 -13.33 -19.37 24.50
C LEU A 324 -13.45 -20.33 23.31
N TYR A 325 -13.20 -19.77 22.11
CA TYR A 325 -13.15 -20.53 20.88
C TYR A 325 -11.94 -21.49 20.85
N HIS A 326 -12.13 -22.67 20.24
CA HIS A 326 -11.09 -23.68 20.11
C HIS A 326 -10.97 -24.17 18.68
N SER A 327 -9.76 -24.14 18.13
CA SER A 327 -9.45 -24.70 16.81
C SER A 327 -9.12 -26.17 16.87
N PRO A 328 -9.51 -27.00 15.89
CA PRO A 328 -9.10 -28.39 15.79
C PRO A 328 -7.58 -28.53 15.64
N LYS A 329 -6.99 -29.56 16.27
CA LYS A 329 -5.58 -29.92 16.05
C LYS A 329 -5.45 -30.68 14.74
N GLY A 330 -4.54 -30.24 13.83
CA GLY A 330 -4.17 -30.94 12.61
C GLY A 330 -4.47 -30.23 11.30
N ASN A 331 -3.78 -30.64 10.22
CA ASN A 331 -3.75 -29.97 8.92
C ASN A 331 -4.93 -30.27 7.98
N GLY A 332 -6.09 -30.67 8.46
CA GLY A 332 -7.11 -31.19 7.56
C GLY A 332 -8.56 -30.82 7.79
N MET A 333 -8.87 -29.92 8.72
CA MET A 333 -10.26 -29.56 8.96
C MET A 333 -10.70 -28.29 8.22
N SER A 334 -11.81 -28.43 7.49
CA SER A 334 -12.53 -27.33 6.87
C SER A 334 -13.07 -26.37 7.93
N VAL A 335 -13.04 -25.09 7.64
CA VAL A 335 -13.66 -24.02 8.46
C VAL A 335 -15.17 -24.24 8.66
N ASP A 336 -15.78 -25.12 7.90
CA ASP A 336 -17.23 -25.38 7.89
C ASP A 336 -17.70 -26.42 8.94
N ASN A 337 -16.79 -27.12 9.66
CA ASN A 337 -17.14 -28.18 10.63
C ASN A 337 -17.21 -27.69 12.09
N TYR A 338 -17.70 -26.50 12.32
CA TYR A 338 -17.54 -25.75 13.56
C TYR A 338 -18.55 -26.04 14.70
N PHE A 339 -19.63 -26.71 14.45
CA PHE A 339 -20.65 -26.99 15.46
C PHE A 339 -20.92 -28.50 15.62
N ASP A 340 -19.97 -29.19 16.20
CA ASP A 340 -20.24 -30.52 16.76
C ASP A 340 -20.44 -30.37 18.26
N PRO A 341 -21.65 -30.57 18.81
CA PRO A 341 -21.93 -30.51 20.25
C PRO A 341 -21.23 -31.62 21.07
N TYR A 342 -20.58 -32.59 20.40
CA TYR A 342 -19.82 -33.68 21.01
C TYR A 342 -18.29 -33.48 20.85
N MET A 343 -17.83 -32.28 20.71
CA MET A 343 -16.40 -31.97 20.52
C MET A 343 -15.52 -32.50 21.67
N ASP A 344 -14.51 -33.25 21.27
CA ASP A 344 -13.44 -33.70 22.18
C ASP A 344 -12.38 -32.61 22.36
N TYR A 345 -12.50 -31.80 23.40
CA TYR A 345 -11.55 -30.71 23.71
C TYR A 345 -10.09 -31.16 23.83
N SER A 346 -9.82 -32.45 24.07
CA SER A 346 -8.44 -32.97 24.09
C SER A 346 -7.75 -32.87 22.71
N LYS A 347 -8.53 -32.83 21.66
CA LYS A 347 -8.09 -32.68 20.24
C LYS A 347 -8.16 -31.24 19.74
N MET A 348 -8.42 -30.30 20.61
CA MET A 348 -8.59 -28.90 20.27
C MET A 348 -7.47 -28.03 20.84
N THR A 349 -7.28 -26.86 20.24
CA THR A 349 -6.32 -25.84 20.67
C THR A 349 -7.10 -24.55 20.96
N PRO A 350 -6.96 -23.94 22.15
CA PRO A 350 -7.64 -22.68 22.44
C PRO A 350 -7.25 -21.58 21.48
N GLY A 351 -8.21 -20.75 21.10
CA GLY A 351 -8.06 -19.67 20.14
C GLY A 351 -8.21 -20.11 18.68
N PHE A 352 -8.19 -19.16 17.77
CA PHE A 352 -8.27 -19.37 16.33
C PHE A 352 -6.88 -19.60 15.73
N THR A 353 -6.70 -20.68 15.00
CA THR A 353 -5.43 -21.01 14.34
C THR A 353 -5.41 -20.46 12.92
N MET A 354 -4.67 -19.36 12.71
CA MET A 354 -4.39 -18.83 11.38
C MET A 354 -3.19 -19.56 10.77
N ALA A 355 -3.45 -20.52 9.88
CA ALA A 355 -2.43 -21.31 9.21
C ALA A 355 -2.38 -21.00 7.70
N SER A 356 -1.35 -21.50 7.02
CA SER A 356 -1.18 -21.28 5.56
C SER A 356 -2.35 -21.80 4.71
N ASN A 357 -3.10 -22.78 5.18
CA ASN A 357 -4.29 -23.33 4.54
C ASN A 357 -5.60 -22.64 4.96
N THR A 358 -5.70 -22.15 6.20
CA THR A 358 -6.92 -21.46 6.69
C THR A 358 -6.96 -19.98 6.30
N ARG A 359 -5.82 -19.30 6.28
CA ARG A 359 -5.74 -17.86 5.92
C ARG A 359 -6.38 -17.54 4.56
N PRO A 360 -6.07 -18.23 3.45
CA PRO A 360 -6.70 -17.93 2.16
C PRO A 360 -8.21 -18.15 2.17
N ILE A 361 -8.68 -19.16 2.89
CA ILE A 361 -10.12 -19.48 3.01
C ILE A 361 -10.83 -18.38 3.80
N SER A 362 -10.28 -17.96 4.94
CA SER A 362 -10.85 -16.89 5.77
C SER A 362 -10.91 -15.57 5.01
N ILE A 363 -9.84 -15.21 4.31
CA ILE A 363 -9.79 -13.99 3.49
C ILE A 363 -10.81 -14.08 2.34
N GLY A 364 -10.92 -15.22 1.66
CA GLY A 364 -11.89 -15.42 0.58
C GLY A 364 -13.34 -15.29 1.06
N LYS A 365 -13.68 -15.89 2.22
CA LYS A 365 -15.01 -15.75 2.82
C LYS A 365 -15.29 -14.31 3.28
N PHE A 366 -14.30 -13.63 3.83
CA PHE A 366 -14.44 -12.24 4.22
C PHE A 366 -14.62 -11.32 3.00
N GLN A 367 -13.85 -11.53 1.94
CA GLN A 367 -14.01 -10.83 0.66
C GLN A 367 -15.42 -11.03 0.07
N GLU A 368 -15.95 -12.26 0.13
CA GLU A 368 -17.30 -12.58 -0.31
C GLU A 368 -18.35 -11.87 0.55
N ALA A 369 -18.23 -11.91 1.88
CA ALA A 369 -19.14 -11.23 2.80
C ALA A 369 -19.16 -9.70 2.57
N VAL A 370 -17.99 -9.10 2.29
CA VAL A 370 -17.86 -7.67 1.94
C VAL A 370 -18.53 -7.37 0.59
N ARG A 371 -18.28 -8.20 -0.42
CA ARG A 371 -18.89 -8.05 -1.76
C ARG A 371 -20.42 -8.12 -1.69
N ASP A 372 -20.93 -9.10 -0.94
CA ASP A 372 -22.36 -9.38 -0.85
C ASP A 372 -23.06 -8.50 0.21
N LYS A 373 -22.29 -7.57 0.84
CA LYS A 373 -22.78 -6.65 1.89
C LYS A 373 -23.40 -7.38 3.09
N GLY A 374 -22.90 -8.58 3.36
CA GLY A 374 -23.37 -9.45 4.44
C GLY A 374 -22.81 -9.08 5.83
N VAL A 375 -21.98 -8.04 5.92
CA VAL A 375 -21.38 -7.55 7.18
C VAL A 375 -21.51 -6.04 7.23
N ILE A 376 -21.54 -5.45 8.44
CA ILE A 376 -21.62 -4.00 8.63
C ILE A 376 -20.43 -3.55 9.46
N PHE A 377 -19.52 -2.77 8.83
CA PHE A 377 -18.40 -2.14 9.52
C PHE A 377 -18.74 -0.70 9.91
N ARG A 378 -18.25 -0.28 11.08
CA ARG A 378 -18.42 1.08 11.60
C ARG A 378 -17.09 1.83 11.65
N SER A 379 -15.96 1.09 11.66
CA SER A 379 -14.63 1.63 11.88
C SER A 379 -13.99 2.16 10.60
N ILE A 380 -13.63 3.44 10.62
CA ILE A 380 -12.77 4.03 9.58
C ILE A 380 -11.36 3.39 9.61
N ARG A 381 -10.85 2.98 10.80
CA ARG A 381 -9.52 2.37 10.93
C ARG A 381 -9.46 1.03 10.19
N LEU A 382 -10.49 0.19 10.32
CA LEU A 382 -10.61 -1.06 9.58
C LEU A 382 -10.72 -0.80 8.07
N LEU A 383 -11.54 0.18 7.67
CA LEU A 383 -11.73 0.51 6.26
C LEU A 383 -10.40 0.98 5.61
N GLU A 384 -9.61 1.79 6.29
CA GLU A 384 -8.31 2.25 5.78
C GLU A 384 -7.31 1.08 5.61
N GLU A 385 -7.33 0.09 6.50
CA GLU A 385 -6.52 -1.13 6.33
C GLU A 385 -7.01 -1.98 5.14
N MET A 386 -8.33 -2.12 4.96
CA MET A 386 -8.89 -2.81 3.81
C MET A 386 -8.51 -2.16 2.46
N LYS A 387 -8.37 -0.82 2.41
CA LYS A 387 -7.93 -0.09 1.21
C LYS A 387 -6.52 -0.48 0.77
N VAL A 388 -5.65 -0.84 1.71
CA VAL A 388 -4.23 -1.16 1.46
C VAL A 388 -3.90 -2.65 1.59
N PHE A 389 -4.92 -3.49 1.74
CA PHE A 389 -4.76 -4.94 1.79
C PHE A 389 -4.73 -5.50 0.36
N ILE A 390 -3.59 -6.09 -0.03
CA ILE A 390 -3.28 -6.43 -1.42
C ILE A 390 -2.88 -7.90 -1.60
N TRP A 391 -3.11 -8.45 -2.78
CA TRP A 391 -2.55 -9.72 -3.20
C TRP A 391 -1.09 -9.54 -3.65
N ARG A 392 -0.17 -10.25 -3.01
CA ARG A 392 1.25 -10.25 -3.36
C ARG A 392 1.77 -11.67 -3.42
N ASN A 393 2.27 -12.09 -4.59
CA ASN A 393 2.75 -13.46 -4.80
C ASN A 393 1.75 -14.56 -4.36
N GLY A 394 0.45 -14.31 -4.57
CA GLY A 394 -0.62 -15.23 -4.19
C GLY A 394 -0.99 -15.23 -2.70
N ARG A 395 -0.43 -14.31 -1.90
CA ARG A 395 -0.79 -14.07 -0.50
C ARG A 395 -1.44 -12.71 -0.36
N ALA A 396 -2.49 -12.64 0.45
CA ALA A 396 -3.07 -11.37 0.87
C ALA A 396 -2.29 -10.85 2.08
N GLU A 397 -1.78 -9.62 1.98
CA GLU A 397 -0.98 -8.97 3.01
C GLU A 397 -1.18 -7.47 2.99
N ALA A 398 -0.90 -6.79 4.09
CA ALA A 398 -0.90 -5.34 4.12
C ALA A 398 0.25 -4.79 3.27
N GLN A 399 0.01 -3.67 2.61
CA GLN A 399 1.04 -2.98 1.87
C GLN A 399 2.16 -2.51 2.81
N THR A 400 3.41 -2.54 2.35
CA THR A 400 4.58 -2.18 3.16
C THR A 400 4.39 -0.87 3.93
N GLY A 401 4.49 -0.92 5.25
CA GLY A 401 4.29 0.21 6.15
C GLY A 401 2.90 0.32 6.78
N TYR A 402 2.03 -0.66 6.54
CA TYR A 402 0.76 -0.87 7.23
C TYR A 402 0.78 -2.19 8.00
N ASN A 403 -0.10 -2.32 8.99
CA ASN A 403 -0.28 -3.58 9.72
C ASN A 403 -1.08 -4.57 8.87
N ASP A 404 -0.73 -5.85 9.04
CA ASP A 404 -1.38 -6.96 8.31
C ASP A 404 -2.64 -7.43 9.03
#